data_9b3a2443ad914cf8f9bcec01178d032f
#
_entry.id   9b3a2443ad914cf8f9bcec01178d032f
#
_cell.length_a   1.000
_cell.length_b   1.000
_cell.length_c   1.000
_cell.angle_alpha   90.00
_cell.angle_beta   90.00
_cell.angle_gamma   90.00
#
_symmetry.space_group_name_H-M   'P 1'
#
loop_
_entity.id
_entity.type
_entity.pdbx_description
1 polymer ?
#
loop_
_entity_poly.entity_id
_entity_poly.type
_entity_poly.pdbx_seq_one_letter_code
_entity_poly.pdbx_strand_id
1 'polypeptide(L)'
;MDPQKLIDLLTGHKVYIQTHNFPDPDAIASAFGLQVFLKEHGIEAEICYDGKIERLSTRKMFDVFGIAVKNSEEISAMKEDDYIVCVDSQKYNTNLTDFIGDEVACIDHHPTFIQCEYHYKDVRIVGACASLIAEYFYVTKTPMDSNLAAALSYGIKMDTADFIRGTTDLDIDMFSYVYHLADKMKISEMYSNVMELDDLKAFAAAIESIKVYDNIGFARIPFDCPDGLIAIISDFILSLGAIEVSIVYSLREDGIKFSVRSEIPQSIDAGVLTRKALSGIGSGGGHKEMAGGFVNPEYKDTLEAHEIEKRFLAIVESIK
;
A
#
# COMPACT_ATOMS: atom_id res chain seq x y z
N MET A 1 -14.01 -9.23 -17.80
CA MET A 1 -13.89 -7.79 -17.66
C MET A 1 -13.99 -7.13 -19.06
N ASP A 2 -14.60 -5.94 -19.17
CA ASP A 2 -14.86 -5.25 -20.43
C ASP A 2 -14.62 -3.74 -20.23
N PRO A 3 -13.39 -3.25 -20.52
CA PRO A 3 -13.04 -1.84 -20.31
C PRO A 3 -13.90 -0.86 -21.12
N GLN A 4 -14.54 -1.33 -22.23
CA GLN A 4 -15.44 -0.48 -23.01
C GLN A 4 -16.64 0.01 -22.20
N LYS A 5 -17.15 -0.81 -21.27
CA LYS A 5 -18.25 -0.39 -20.37
C LYS A 5 -17.85 0.73 -19.43
N LEU A 6 -16.58 0.77 -18.99
CA LEU A 6 -16.06 1.86 -18.18
C LEU A 6 -15.99 3.15 -19.02
N ILE A 7 -15.47 3.05 -20.24
CA ILE A 7 -15.40 4.19 -21.18
C ILE A 7 -16.81 4.75 -21.46
N ASP A 8 -17.76 3.86 -21.77
CA ASP A 8 -19.15 4.26 -22.06
C ASP A 8 -19.80 4.93 -20.84
N LEU A 9 -19.54 4.42 -19.62
CA LEU A 9 -20.05 4.98 -18.36
C LEU A 9 -19.54 6.40 -18.10
N LEU A 10 -18.24 6.63 -18.36
CA LEU A 10 -17.55 7.87 -17.97
C LEU A 10 -17.63 8.95 -19.07
N THR A 11 -18.03 8.58 -20.29
CA THR A 11 -18.10 9.54 -21.42
C THR A 11 -19.08 10.67 -21.14
N GLY A 12 -18.59 11.91 -21.26
CA GLY A 12 -19.40 13.12 -21.07
C GLY A 12 -19.53 13.58 -19.62
N HIS A 13 -18.92 12.90 -18.68
CA HIS A 13 -18.89 13.27 -17.26
C HIS A 13 -17.55 13.89 -16.87
N LYS A 14 -17.55 14.68 -15.80
CA LYS A 14 -16.32 15.08 -15.12
C LYS A 14 -15.90 13.94 -14.21
N VAL A 15 -14.65 13.48 -14.36
CA VAL A 15 -14.17 12.27 -13.74
C VAL A 15 -13.03 12.56 -12.78
N TYR A 16 -13.09 11.94 -11.61
CA TYR A 16 -12.01 11.85 -10.64
C TYR A 16 -11.59 10.39 -10.47
N ILE A 17 -10.29 10.16 -10.31
CA ILE A 17 -9.71 8.86 -9.97
C ILE A 17 -9.22 8.95 -8.55
N GLN A 18 -9.90 8.28 -7.63
CA GLN A 18 -9.57 8.31 -6.22
C GLN A 18 -8.84 7.04 -5.79
N THR A 19 -7.67 7.23 -5.18
CA THR A 19 -6.92 6.16 -4.51
C THR A 19 -7.28 6.09 -3.03
N HIS A 20 -6.82 5.03 -2.35
CA HIS A 20 -6.90 4.98 -0.89
C HIS A 20 -6.11 6.13 -0.24
N ASN A 21 -6.43 6.42 1.02
CA ASN A 21 -5.69 7.38 1.84
C ASN A 21 -4.26 6.88 2.04
N PHE A 22 -3.27 7.80 2.05
CA PHE A 22 -1.86 7.47 2.14
C PHE A 22 -1.37 6.56 0.99
N PRO A 23 -1.59 6.96 -0.29
CA PRO A 23 -1.38 6.08 -1.43
C PRO A 23 0.06 5.59 -1.52
N ASP A 24 0.18 4.34 -1.89
CA ASP A 24 1.45 3.67 -2.15
C ASP A 24 1.81 3.64 -3.65
N PRO A 25 2.93 3.04 -4.05
CA PRO A 25 3.32 3.01 -5.45
C PRO A 25 2.34 2.31 -6.39
N ASP A 26 1.63 1.27 -5.94
CA ASP A 26 0.65 0.57 -6.77
C ASP A 26 -0.58 1.44 -7.02
N ALA A 27 -1.13 2.04 -5.97
CA ALA A 27 -2.24 2.99 -6.07
C ALA A 27 -1.94 4.13 -7.04
N ILE A 28 -0.74 4.74 -6.93
CA ILE A 28 -0.33 5.86 -7.80
C ILE A 28 -0.10 5.40 -9.24
N ALA A 29 0.57 4.25 -9.46
CA ALA A 29 0.78 3.71 -10.81
C ALA A 29 -0.55 3.35 -11.47
N SER A 30 -1.46 2.75 -10.73
CA SER A 30 -2.80 2.37 -11.18
C SER A 30 -3.65 3.57 -11.55
N ALA A 31 -3.67 4.60 -10.69
CA ALA A 31 -4.41 5.83 -10.97
C ALA A 31 -3.85 6.57 -12.18
N PHE A 32 -2.52 6.67 -12.30
CA PHE A 32 -1.86 7.27 -13.46
C PHE A 32 -2.16 6.48 -14.74
N GLY A 33 -2.07 5.15 -14.67
CA GLY A 33 -2.41 4.27 -15.80
C GLY A 33 -3.85 4.45 -16.25
N LEU A 34 -4.80 4.47 -15.32
CA LEU A 34 -6.19 4.71 -15.65
C LEU A 34 -6.41 6.11 -16.23
N GLN A 35 -5.77 7.14 -15.70
CA GLN A 35 -5.86 8.50 -16.23
C GLN A 35 -5.41 8.56 -17.70
N VAL A 36 -4.27 7.96 -18.02
CA VAL A 36 -3.78 7.90 -19.41
C VAL A 36 -4.71 7.05 -20.30
N PHE A 37 -5.19 5.92 -19.79
CA PHE A 37 -6.15 5.07 -20.52
C PHE A 37 -7.41 5.84 -20.89
N LEU A 38 -8.00 6.55 -19.94
CA LEU A 38 -9.21 7.36 -20.17
C LEU A 38 -8.94 8.51 -21.15
N LYS A 39 -7.78 9.16 -21.04
CA LYS A 39 -7.37 10.23 -21.97
C LYS A 39 -7.25 9.75 -23.41
N GLU A 40 -6.69 8.58 -23.64
CA GLU A 40 -6.61 7.96 -24.98
C GLU A 40 -8.01 7.67 -25.57
N HIS A 41 -9.03 7.59 -24.71
CA HIS A 41 -10.44 7.45 -25.12
C HIS A 41 -11.23 8.77 -25.05
N GLY A 42 -10.55 9.92 -24.93
CA GLY A 42 -11.18 11.25 -24.95
C GLY A 42 -11.84 11.66 -23.63
N ILE A 43 -11.51 11.03 -22.53
CA ILE A 43 -12.04 11.33 -21.20
C ILE A 43 -10.92 11.93 -20.34
N GLU A 44 -11.06 13.20 -19.95
CA GLU A 44 -10.14 13.84 -19.01
C GLU A 44 -10.53 13.47 -17.56
N ALA A 45 -9.55 13.08 -16.76
CA ALA A 45 -9.74 12.70 -15.37
C ALA A 45 -8.66 13.32 -14.47
N GLU A 46 -9.02 13.66 -13.24
CA GLU A 46 -8.10 14.18 -12.23
C GLU A 46 -7.84 13.09 -11.17
N ILE A 47 -6.54 12.85 -10.84
CA ILE A 47 -6.19 11.92 -9.77
C ILE A 47 -6.27 12.64 -8.44
N CYS A 48 -6.91 11.99 -7.45
CA CYS A 48 -7.08 12.53 -6.12
C CYS A 48 -6.90 11.49 -5.01
N TYR A 49 -6.55 11.99 -3.82
CA TYR A 49 -6.35 11.19 -2.62
C TYR A 49 -6.60 12.03 -1.36
N ASP A 50 -6.75 11.37 -0.22
CA ASP A 50 -6.75 12.01 1.09
C ASP A 50 -5.51 11.57 1.92
N GLY A 51 -5.22 12.32 3.00
CA GLY A 51 -4.09 12.03 3.88
C GLY A 51 -2.75 12.53 3.36
N LYS A 52 -1.67 11.81 3.70
CA LYS A 52 -0.29 12.23 3.40
C LYS A 52 0.47 11.15 2.64
N ILE A 53 1.30 11.56 1.71
CA ILE A 53 2.25 10.66 1.04
C ILE A 53 3.55 10.67 1.83
N GLU A 54 3.73 9.68 2.69
CA GLU A 54 4.86 9.59 3.61
C GLU A 54 6.09 8.96 2.97
N ARG A 55 5.90 7.96 2.10
CA ARG A 55 7.02 7.22 1.49
C ARG A 55 7.73 8.08 0.46
N LEU A 56 9.04 8.22 0.62
CA LEU A 56 9.89 8.91 -0.35
C LEU A 56 9.79 8.27 -1.74
N SER A 57 9.69 6.95 -1.82
CA SER A 57 9.51 6.22 -3.09
C SER A 57 8.23 6.62 -3.82
N THR A 58 7.11 6.80 -3.11
CA THR A 58 5.85 7.26 -3.72
C THR A 58 5.97 8.72 -4.18
N ARG A 59 6.55 9.61 -3.36
CA ARG A 59 6.80 11.01 -3.76
C ARG A 59 7.68 11.10 -4.99
N LYS A 60 8.71 10.26 -5.07
CA LYS A 60 9.64 10.21 -6.19
C LYS A 60 8.95 9.83 -7.52
N MET A 61 7.86 9.05 -7.49
CA MET A 61 7.09 8.72 -8.69
C MET A 61 6.55 9.98 -9.38
N PHE A 62 6.17 11.00 -8.62
CA PHE A 62 5.65 12.25 -9.19
C PHE A 62 6.70 12.94 -10.06
N ASP A 63 7.92 13.03 -9.58
CA ASP A 63 9.02 13.66 -10.29
C ASP A 63 9.49 12.81 -11.48
N VAL A 64 9.74 11.52 -11.24
CA VAL A 64 10.30 10.61 -12.26
C VAL A 64 9.34 10.35 -13.40
N PHE A 65 8.05 10.16 -13.10
CA PHE A 65 7.04 9.84 -14.11
C PHE A 65 6.20 11.05 -14.54
N GLY A 66 6.34 12.20 -13.88
CA GLY A 66 5.56 13.41 -14.18
C GLY A 66 4.09 13.28 -13.81
N ILE A 67 3.77 12.60 -12.70
CA ILE A 67 2.40 12.35 -12.26
C ILE A 67 1.88 13.54 -11.45
N ALA A 68 0.73 14.08 -11.83
CA ALA A 68 0.04 15.13 -11.09
C ALA A 68 -1.11 14.53 -10.30
N VAL A 69 -1.11 14.72 -9.00
CA VAL A 69 -2.18 14.29 -8.08
C VAL A 69 -2.64 15.47 -7.23
N LYS A 70 -3.88 15.44 -6.79
CA LYS A 70 -4.45 16.45 -5.90
C LYS A 70 -4.80 15.84 -4.55
N ASN A 71 -4.35 16.50 -3.49
CA ASN A 71 -4.85 16.18 -2.15
C ASN A 71 -6.30 16.65 -1.99
N SER A 72 -7.06 16.04 -1.08
CA SER A 72 -8.44 16.41 -0.77
C SER A 72 -8.62 17.91 -0.51
N GLU A 73 -7.66 18.56 0.12
CA GLU A 73 -7.67 19.99 0.40
C GLU A 73 -7.60 20.86 -0.87
N GLU A 74 -7.13 20.31 -1.99
CA GLU A 74 -6.97 20.98 -3.28
C GLU A 74 -8.18 20.76 -4.23
N ILE A 75 -9.16 19.92 -3.82
CA ILE A 75 -10.31 19.53 -4.66
C ILE A 75 -11.56 20.35 -4.29
N SER A 76 -11.46 21.67 -4.36
CA SER A 76 -12.61 22.55 -4.07
C SER A 76 -13.69 22.60 -5.15
N ALA A 77 -13.44 22.03 -6.33
CA ALA A 77 -14.32 22.12 -7.50
C ALA A 77 -15.15 20.85 -7.78
N MET A 78 -15.01 19.81 -6.95
CA MET A 78 -15.80 18.58 -7.06
C MET A 78 -17.25 18.83 -6.63
N LYS A 79 -18.20 18.23 -7.34
CA LYS A 79 -19.65 18.32 -7.09
C LYS A 79 -20.23 16.93 -6.89
N GLU A 80 -21.47 16.88 -6.35
CA GLU A 80 -22.20 15.63 -6.11
C GLU A 80 -22.48 14.80 -7.36
N ASP A 81 -22.55 15.44 -8.54
CA ASP A 81 -22.79 14.80 -9.84
C ASP A 81 -21.51 14.49 -10.63
N ASP A 82 -20.34 14.82 -10.09
CA ASP A 82 -19.05 14.41 -10.66
C ASP A 82 -18.79 12.91 -10.35
N TYR A 83 -18.26 12.19 -11.32
CA TYR A 83 -18.03 10.76 -11.19
C TYR A 83 -16.67 10.46 -10.57
N ILE A 84 -16.65 9.51 -9.63
CA ILE A 84 -15.43 8.99 -9.00
C ILE A 84 -15.22 7.54 -9.42
N VAL A 85 -13.99 7.22 -9.83
CA VAL A 85 -13.51 5.86 -10.00
C VAL A 85 -12.55 5.55 -8.85
N CYS A 86 -12.95 4.66 -7.95
CA CYS A 86 -12.08 4.16 -6.90
C CYS A 86 -11.03 3.20 -7.51
N VAL A 87 -9.76 3.46 -7.24
CA VAL A 87 -8.64 2.64 -7.73
C VAL A 87 -7.80 2.19 -6.55
N ASP A 88 -7.51 0.90 -6.50
CA ASP A 88 -6.76 0.25 -5.42
C ASP A 88 -7.43 0.43 -4.05
N SER A 89 -8.73 0.57 -4.07
CA SER A 89 -9.56 0.75 -2.87
C SER A 89 -11.03 0.55 -3.19
N GLN A 90 -11.84 0.33 -2.15
CA GLN A 90 -13.28 0.15 -2.27
C GLN A 90 -14.02 1.11 -1.33
N LYS A 91 -15.19 1.59 -1.77
CA LYS A 91 -16.09 2.42 -0.96
C LYS A 91 -16.37 1.77 0.40
N TYR A 92 -16.42 2.58 1.44
CA TYR A 92 -16.62 2.19 2.85
C TYR A 92 -15.45 1.46 3.50
N ASN A 93 -14.33 1.26 2.81
CA ASN A 93 -13.12 0.84 3.49
C ASN A 93 -12.60 1.96 4.39
N THR A 94 -12.03 1.61 5.54
CA THR A 94 -11.53 2.58 6.53
C THR A 94 -10.36 3.43 6.04
N ASN A 95 -9.73 3.01 4.95
CA ASN A 95 -8.62 3.71 4.30
C ASN A 95 -9.06 4.52 3.07
N LEU A 96 -10.35 4.74 2.86
CA LEU A 96 -10.89 5.57 1.78
C LEU A 96 -11.81 6.64 2.36
N THR A 97 -11.51 7.91 2.11
CA THR A 97 -12.36 9.03 2.48
C THR A 97 -13.51 9.14 1.48
N ASP A 98 -14.73 9.26 1.99
CA ASP A 98 -15.94 9.48 1.19
C ASP A 98 -15.96 10.95 0.71
N PHE A 99 -15.69 11.19 -0.57
CA PHE A 99 -15.75 12.52 -1.17
C PHE A 99 -17.17 12.85 -1.60
N ILE A 100 -17.41 14.12 -1.93
CA ILE A 100 -18.76 14.61 -2.30
C ILE A 100 -19.27 14.04 -3.64
N GLY A 101 -18.40 13.59 -4.54
CA GLY A 101 -18.76 13.02 -5.84
C GLY A 101 -19.38 11.62 -5.72
N ASP A 102 -19.88 11.10 -6.83
CA ASP A 102 -20.50 9.76 -6.91
C ASP A 102 -19.47 8.70 -7.31
N GLU A 103 -19.20 7.73 -6.42
CA GLU A 103 -18.28 6.61 -6.69
C GLU A 103 -18.97 5.56 -7.59
N VAL A 104 -19.02 5.85 -8.88
CA VAL A 104 -19.69 5.02 -9.89
C VAL A 104 -18.94 3.77 -10.29
N ALA A 105 -17.62 3.74 -10.09
CA ALA A 105 -16.78 2.63 -10.53
C ALA A 105 -15.70 2.27 -9.52
N CYS A 106 -15.28 0.99 -9.57
CA CYS A 106 -14.22 0.48 -8.71
C CYS A 106 -13.33 -0.51 -9.49
N ILE A 107 -12.00 -0.31 -9.38
CA ILE A 107 -10.96 -1.21 -9.90
C ILE A 107 -10.02 -1.50 -8.75
N ASP A 108 -10.01 -2.75 -8.26
CA ASP A 108 -9.27 -3.09 -7.04
C ASP A 108 -8.85 -4.56 -7.01
N HIS A 109 -7.80 -4.87 -6.26
CA HIS A 109 -7.29 -6.22 -6.10
C HIS A 109 -7.47 -6.78 -4.68
N HIS A 110 -8.02 -6.00 -3.77
CA HIS A 110 -8.24 -6.40 -2.38
C HIS A 110 -9.54 -7.20 -2.19
N PRO A 111 -9.62 -8.05 -1.14
CA PRO A 111 -10.87 -8.69 -0.75
C PRO A 111 -11.96 -7.68 -0.39
N THR A 112 -13.17 -7.93 -0.88
CA THR A 112 -14.33 -7.08 -0.55
C THR A 112 -14.88 -7.44 0.83
N PHE A 113 -14.79 -6.52 1.79
CA PHE A 113 -15.34 -6.69 3.13
C PHE A 113 -16.76 -6.12 3.27
N ILE A 114 -17.03 -5.00 2.58
CA ILE A 114 -18.34 -4.36 2.57
C ILE A 114 -18.85 -4.36 1.14
N GLN A 115 -20.01 -4.99 0.93
CA GLN A 115 -20.63 -5.01 -0.41
C GLN A 115 -21.23 -3.64 -0.69
N CYS A 116 -20.84 -3.06 -1.81
CA CYS A 116 -21.51 -1.90 -2.39
C CYS A 116 -21.72 -2.10 -3.89
N GLU A 117 -22.69 -1.39 -4.42
CA GLU A 117 -23.01 -1.43 -5.84
C GLU A 117 -22.23 -0.33 -6.56
N TYR A 118 -21.63 -0.72 -7.69
CA TYR A 118 -21.00 0.19 -8.65
C TYR A 118 -21.63 -0.04 -10.01
N HIS A 119 -21.69 0.99 -10.83
CA HIS A 119 -22.09 0.83 -12.22
C HIS A 119 -21.06 0.07 -13.05
N TYR A 120 -19.76 0.18 -12.66
CA TYR A 120 -18.69 -0.63 -13.17
C TYR A 120 -17.82 -1.16 -12.02
N LYS A 121 -17.57 -2.47 -12.04
CA LYS A 121 -16.74 -3.12 -11.01
C LYS A 121 -15.77 -4.12 -11.63
N ASP A 122 -14.48 -3.92 -11.39
CA ASP A 122 -13.42 -4.89 -11.69
C ASP A 122 -12.59 -5.13 -10.42
N VAL A 123 -13.08 -6.04 -9.58
CA VAL A 123 -12.42 -6.43 -8.33
C VAL A 123 -12.01 -7.89 -8.44
N ARG A 124 -10.70 -8.13 -8.48
CA ARG A 124 -10.09 -9.45 -8.65
C ARG A 124 -8.90 -9.61 -7.73
N ILE A 125 -8.78 -10.77 -7.08
CA ILE A 125 -7.64 -11.07 -6.21
C ILE A 125 -6.44 -11.41 -7.09
N VAL A 126 -5.58 -10.42 -7.28
CA VAL A 126 -4.30 -10.48 -8.00
C VAL A 126 -3.22 -9.82 -7.16
N GLY A 127 -1.98 -9.84 -7.59
CA GLY A 127 -0.85 -9.32 -6.83
C GLY A 127 -0.78 -7.79 -6.76
N ALA A 128 -1.32 -7.07 -7.77
CA ALA A 128 -1.29 -5.62 -7.85
C ALA A 128 -2.46 -5.06 -8.68
N CYS A 129 -3.00 -3.92 -8.29
CA CYS A 129 -4.01 -3.20 -9.07
C CYS A 129 -3.44 -2.71 -10.42
N ALA A 130 -2.15 -2.34 -10.47
CA ALA A 130 -1.47 -1.96 -11.70
C ALA A 130 -1.48 -3.07 -12.76
N SER A 131 -1.58 -4.34 -12.37
CA SER A 131 -1.76 -5.46 -13.31
C SER A 131 -3.12 -5.41 -13.99
N LEU A 132 -4.19 -5.04 -13.26
CA LEU A 132 -5.53 -4.86 -13.83
C LEU A 132 -5.55 -3.72 -14.83
N ILE A 133 -4.89 -2.62 -14.52
CA ILE A 133 -4.80 -1.45 -15.41
C ILE A 133 -3.96 -1.79 -16.65
N ALA A 134 -2.83 -2.48 -16.48
CA ALA A 134 -2.00 -2.92 -17.63
C ALA A 134 -2.79 -3.83 -18.58
N GLU A 135 -3.65 -4.70 -18.04
CA GLU A 135 -4.51 -5.57 -18.84
C GLU A 135 -5.52 -4.75 -19.68
N TYR A 136 -6.01 -3.60 -19.20
CA TYR A 136 -6.89 -2.73 -20.00
C TYR A 136 -6.20 -2.30 -21.29
N PHE A 137 -4.96 -1.85 -21.22
CA PHE A 137 -4.17 -1.49 -22.40
C PHE A 137 -3.92 -2.70 -23.30
N TYR A 138 -3.60 -3.84 -22.71
CA TYR A 138 -3.31 -5.06 -23.45
C TYR A 138 -4.51 -5.57 -24.27
N VAL A 139 -5.70 -5.65 -23.66
CA VAL A 139 -6.89 -6.21 -24.30
C VAL A 139 -7.52 -5.24 -25.31
N THR A 140 -7.48 -3.93 -25.03
CA THR A 140 -8.01 -2.92 -25.96
C THR A 140 -7.03 -2.50 -27.02
N LYS A 141 -5.75 -2.90 -26.88
CA LYS A 141 -4.62 -2.45 -27.70
C LYS A 141 -4.43 -0.94 -27.73
N THR A 142 -4.82 -0.28 -26.64
CA THR A 142 -4.58 1.14 -26.45
C THR A 142 -3.08 1.40 -26.41
N PRO A 143 -2.54 2.41 -27.11
CA PRO A 143 -1.12 2.73 -27.05
C PRO A 143 -0.66 3.07 -25.64
N MET A 144 0.55 2.62 -25.30
CA MET A 144 1.19 2.91 -24.01
C MET A 144 2.60 3.43 -24.28
N ASP A 145 2.93 4.59 -23.70
CA ASP A 145 4.28 5.12 -23.78
C ASP A 145 5.24 4.44 -22.78
N SER A 146 6.54 4.63 -22.98
CA SER A 146 7.55 4.00 -22.14
C SER A 146 7.58 4.52 -20.70
N ASN A 147 7.10 5.74 -20.48
CA ASN A 147 7.00 6.36 -19.16
C ASN A 147 5.91 5.69 -18.32
N LEU A 148 4.70 5.58 -18.87
CA LEU A 148 3.59 4.87 -18.21
C LEU A 148 3.94 3.40 -17.97
N ALA A 149 4.52 2.74 -18.97
CA ALA A 149 4.94 1.35 -18.85
C ALA A 149 5.95 1.15 -17.71
N ALA A 150 6.86 2.12 -17.49
CA ALA A 150 7.80 2.09 -16.37
C ALA A 150 7.09 2.30 -15.02
N ALA A 151 6.11 3.20 -14.93
CA ALA A 151 5.33 3.42 -13.72
C ALA A 151 4.52 2.17 -13.33
N LEU A 152 3.80 1.56 -14.28
CA LEU A 152 3.05 0.31 -14.04
C LEU A 152 3.98 -0.85 -13.65
N SER A 153 5.15 -0.99 -14.33
CA SER A 153 6.15 -2.00 -13.95
C SER A 153 6.62 -1.84 -12.51
N TYR A 154 6.80 -0.60 -12.07
CA TYR A 154 7.20 -0.29 -10.70
C TYR A 154 6.09 -0.62 -9.70
N GLY A 155 4.84 -0.21 -9.97
CA GLY A 155 3.68 -0.52 -9.12
C GLY A 155 3.51 -2.03 -8.91
N ILE A 156 3.48 -2.82 -9.99
CA ILE A 156 3.36 -4.28 -9.94
C ILE A 156 4.46 -4.89 -9.05
N LYS A 157 5.72 -4.48 -9.24
CA LYS A 157 6.84 -5.01 -8.45
C LYS A 157 6.75 -4.65 -6.97
N MET A 158 6.32 -3.44 -6.67
CA MET A 158 6.27 -2.97 -5.28
C MET A 158 5.21 -3.70 -4.47
N ASP A 159 4.02 -3.90 -5.02
CA ASP A 159 2.95 -4.55 -4.27
C ASP A 159 3.09 -6.07 -4.21
N THR A 160 3.66 -6.69 -5.24
CA THR A 160 4.01 -8.11 -5.25
C THR A 160 5.30 -8.44 -4.49
N ALA A 161 5.98 -7.44 -3.91
CA ALA A 161 7.30 -7.61 -3.29
C ALA A 161 8.27 -8.38 -4.21
N ASP A 162 8.50 -7.86 -5.41
CA ASP A 162 9.32 -8.52 -6.45
C ASP A 162 8.83 -9.95 -6.80
N PHE A 163 7.51 -10.13 -6.91
CA PHE A 163 6.82 -11.39 -7.24
C PHE A 163 6.89 -12.47 -6.17
N ILE A 164 7.16 -12.12 -4.94
CA ILE A 164 7.20 -13.07 -3.81
C ILE A 164 5.85 -13.14 -3.09
N ARG A 165 5.04 -12.07 -3.14
CA ARG A 165 3.81 -11.94 -2.36
C ARG A 165 2.57 -11.84 -3.27
N GLY A 166 1.59 -12.71 -3.06
CA GLY A 166 0.25 -12.62 -3.68
C GLY A 166 0.24 -12.68 -5.21
N THR A 167 1.37 -12.95 -5.84
CA THR A 167 1.55 -12.93 -7.29
C THR A 167 0.70 -13.98 -7.99
N THR A 168 0.03 -13.58 -9.06
CA THR A 168 -0.74 -14.44 -9.94
C THR A 168 -0.14 -14.47 -11.35
N ASP A 169 -0.63 -15.37 -12.19
CA ASP A 169 -0.20 -15.44 -13.61
C ASP A 169 -0.46 -14.10 -14.33
N LEU A 170 -1.55 -13.40 -13.99
CA LEU A 170 -1.87 -12.10 -14.58
C LEU A 170 -0.76 -11.06 -14.26
N ASP A 171 -0.24 -11.04 -13.04
CA ASP A 171 0.82 -10.11 -12.65
C ASP A 171 2.08 -10.35 -13.46
N ILE A 172 2.47 -11.61 -13.66
CA ILE A 172 3.64 -11.99 -14.47
C ILE A 172 3.44 -11.60 -15.94
N ASP A 173 2.29 -11.93 -16.52
CA ASP A 173 2.00 -11.63 -17.91
C ASP A 173 1.97 -10.12 -18.17
N MET A 174 1.28 -9.37 -17.31
CA MET A 174 1.17 -7.93 -17.47
C MET A 174 2.48 -7.22 -17.14
N PHE A 175 3.23 -7.68 -16.15
CA PHE A 175 4.58 -7.17 -15.93
C PHE A 175 5.48 -7.40 -17.16
N SER A 176 5.46 -8.60 -17.73
CA SER A 176 6.23 -8.89 -18.95
C SER A 176 5.84 -7.94 -20.09
N TYR A 177 4.54 -7.72 -20.29
CA TYR A 177 4.03 -6.81 -21.31
C TYR A 177 4.53 -5.38 -21.11
N VAL A 178 4.27 -4.78 -19.93
CA VAL A 178 4.66 -3.39 -19.67
C VAL A 178 6.19 -3.23 -19.58
N TYR A 179 6.90 -4.21 -19.02
CA TYR A 179 8.36 -4.14 -18.90
C TYR A 179 9.08 -4.09 -20.24
N HIS A 180 8.57 -4.76 -21.28
CA HIS A 180 9.12 -4.67 -22.63
C HIS A 180 9.04 -3.24 -23.21
N LEU A 181 7.98 -2.51 -22.89
CA LEU A 181 7.73 -1.14 -23.34
C LEU A 181 8.45 -0.09 -22.48
N ALA A 182 8.73 -0.42 -21.21
CA ALA A 182 9.14 0.51 -20.18
C ALA A 182 10.50 1.18 -20.41
N ASP A 183 10.61 2.44 -19.97
CA ASP A 183 11.88 3.14 -19.81
C ASP A 183 12.64 2.56 -18.60
N LYS A 184 13.67 1.75 -18.91
CA LYS A 184 14.49 1.06 -17.89
C LYS A 184 15.31 2.02 -17.03
N MET A 185 15.64 3.20 -17.57
CA MET A 185 16.39 4.21 -16.81
C MET A 185 15.53 4.79 -15.70
N LYS A 186 14.26 5.08 -15.98
CA LYS A 186 13.30 5.53 -14.96
C LYS A 186 13.02 4.47 -13.90
N ILE A 187 12.89 3.19 -14.32
CA ILE A 187 12.78 2.10 -13.34
C ILE A 187 14.02 2.07 -12.44
N SER A 188 15.23 2.11 -13.00
CA SER A 188 16.47 2.13 -12.21
C SER A 188 16.54 3.34 -11.28
N GLU A 189 16.09 4.51 -11.74
CA GLU A 189 16.04 5.72 -10.94
C GLU A 189 15.13 5.55 -9.72
N MET A 190 13.99 4.87 -9.87
CA MET A 190 13.06 4.60 -8.75
C MET A 190 13.69 3.80 -7.61
N TYR A 191 14.68 2.95 -7.89
CA TYR A 191 15.41 2.18 -6.86
C TYR A 191 16.60 2.93 -6.26
N SER A 192 16.96 4.10 -6.78
CA SER A 192 18.07 4.90 -6.30
C SER A 192 17.58 5.97 -5.32
N ASN A 193 18.37 6.26 -4.27
CA ASN A 193 18.10 7.38 -3.35
C ASN A 193 16.67 7.36 -2.76
N VAL A 194 16.20 6.20 -2.32
CA VAL A 194 14.87 5.98 -1.72
C VAL A 194 14.85 6.12 -0.20
N MET A 195 15.97 6.50 0.40
CA MET A 195 16.13 6.73 1.83
C MET A 195 16.69 8.10 2.09
N GLU A 196 16.22 8.78 3.11
CA GLU A 196 16.76 10.03 3.62
C GLU A 196 17.89 9.73 4.63
N LEU A 197 18.80 10.69 4.84
CA LEU A 197 19.88 10.52 5.80
C LEU A 197 19.35 10.29 7.23
N ASP A 198 18.23 10.93 7.55
CA ASP A 198 17.58 10.81 8.86
C ASP A 198 16.97 9.42 9.09
N ASP A 199 16.62 8.67 8.03
CA ASP A 199 16.13 7.29 8.13
C ASP A 199 17.18 6.37 8.79
N LEU A 200 18.48 6.67 8.57
CA LEU A 200 19.57 5.90 9.18
C LEU A 200 19.54 5.94 10.71
N LYS A 201 18.98 6.98 11.32
CA LYS A 201 18.82 7.06 12.79
C LYS A 201 17.85 5.99 13.29
N ALA A 202 16.76 5.76 12.54
CA ALA A 202 15.77 4.74 12.89
C ALA A 202 16.34 3.32 12.71
N PHE A 203 17.13 3.08 11.65
CA PHE A 203 17.87 1.83 11.47
C PHE A 203 18.86 1.59 12.59
N ALA A 204 19.67 2.60 12.94
CA ALA A 204 20.64 2.50 14.05
C ALA A 204 19.94 2.15 15.36
N ALA A 205 18.87 2.84 15.72
CA ALA A 205 18.11 2.58 16.94
C ALA A 205 17.52 1.16 16.95
N ALA A 206 16.97 0.71 15.82
CA ALA A 206 16.43 -0.64 15.70
C ALA A 206 17.54 -1.71 15.85
N ILE A 207 18.68 -1.52 15.19
CA ILE A 207 19.84 -2.46 15.29
C ILE A 207 20.39 -2.51 16.72
N GLU A 208 20.53 -1.36 17.38
CA GLU A 208 21.04 -1.30 18.77
C GLU A 208 20.08 -1.92 19.79
N SER A 209 18.78 -1.88 19.52
CA SER A 209 17.74 -2.37 20.43
C SER A 209 17.30 -3.80 20.19
N ILE A 210 17.83 -4.45 19.12
CA ILE A 210 17.34 -5.78 18.71
C ILE A 210 17.50 -6.81 19.84
N LYS A 211 16.43 -7.56 20.09
CA LYS A 211 16.41 -8.73 20.95
C LYS A 211 15.78 -9.88 20.22
N VAL A 212 16.36 -11.05 20.36
CA VAL A 212 15.86 -12.26 19.71
C VAL A 212 15.49 -13.29 20.79
N TYR A 213 14.25 -13.78 20.72
CA TYR A 213 13.72 -14.83 21.55
C TYR A 213 13.35 -16.00 20.64
N ASP A 214 14.10 -17.09 20.70
CA ASP A 214 14.04 -18.19 19.73
C ASP A 214 14.22 -17.66 18.27
N ASN A 215 13.13 -17.60 17.51
CA ASN A 215 13.09 -17.12 16.14
C ASN A 215 12.30 -15.80 15.98
N ILE A 216 12.03 -15.09 17.09
CA ILE A 216 11.26 -13.85 17.10
C ILE A 216 12.18 -12.69 17.43
N GLY A 217 12.29 -11.74 16.51
CA GLY A 217 13.06 -10.52 16.66
C GLY A 217 12.21 -9.33 17.06
N PHE A 218 12.60 -8.63 18.12
CA PHE A 218 12.02 -7.36 18.54
C PHE A 218 13.02 -6.23 18.31
N ALA A 219 12.57 -5.11 17.76
CA ALA A 219 13.36 -3.90 17.67
C ALA A 219 12.53 -2.66 18.01
N ARG A 220 13.15 -1.73 18.74
CA ARG A 220 12.52 -0.52 19.26
C ARG A 220 13.14 0.72 18.64
N ILE A 221 12.30 1.62 18.14
CA ILE A 221 12.68 2.96 17.71
C ILE A 221 12.15 3.94 18.76
N PRO A 222 13.03 4.62 19.53
CA PRO A 222 12.62 5.40 20.71
C PRO A 222 12.11 6.81 20.37
N PHE A 223 11.75 7.07 19.13
CA PHE A 223 11.24 8.35 18.65
C PHE A 223 10.22 8.15 17.53
N ASP A 224 9.55 9.21 17.13
CA ASP A 224 8.56 9.18 16.05
C ASP A 224 9.20 8.75 14.72
N CYS A 225 8.62 7.74 14.10
CA CYS A 225 9.11 7.15 12.86
C CYS A 225 7.92 6.91 11.90
N PRO A 226 8.03 7.34 10.63
CA PRO A 226 6.98 7.11 9.64
C PRO A 226 6.60 5.63 9.49
N ASP A 227 5.32 5.35 9.28
CA ASP A 227 4.79 3.97 9.15
C ASP A 227 5.54 3.17 8.09
N GLY A 228 5.80 3.80 6.93
CA GLY A 228 6.55 3.18 5.85
C GLY A 228 7.98 2.79 6.23
N LEU A 229 8.66 3.61 7.05
CA LEU A 229 10.02 3.32 7.49
C LEU A 229 10.04 2.20 8.54
N ILE A 230 9.09 2.17 9.48
CA ILE A 230 8.95 1.06 10.43
C ILE A 230 8.76 -0.26 9.68
N ALA A 231 7.96 -0.25 8.60
CA ALA A 231 7.73 -1.42 7.76
C ALA A 231 9.03 -1.89 7.07
N ILE A 232 9.80 -0.98 6.48
CA ILE A 232 11.09 -1.29 5.83
C ILE A 232 12.08 -1.86 6.86
N ILE A 233 12.14 -1.28 8.06
CA ILE A 233 13.01 -1.79 9.14
C ILE A 233 12.53 -3.17 9.59
N SER A 234 11.22 -3.43 9.63
CA SER A 234 10.68 -4.75 9.97
C SER A 234 11.09 -5.82 8.94
N ASP A 235 11.02 -5.49 7.66
CA ASP A 235 11.49 -6.36 6.57
C ASP A 235 13.01 -6.60 6.66
N PHE A 236 13.79 -5.56 6.99
CA PHE A 236 15.23 -5.68 7.21
C PHE A 236 15.56 -6.62 8.39
N ILE A 237 14.89 -6.49 9.53
CA ILE A 237 15.09 -7.37 10.69
C ILE A 237 14.68 -8.80 10.34
N LEU A 238 13.61 -9.01 9.60
CA LEU A 238 13.16 -10.32 9.15
C LEU A 238 14.20 -11.01 8.24
N SER A 239 14.99 -10.24 7.49
CA SER A 239 16.05 -10.79 6.61
C SER A 239 17.23 -11.45 7.35
N LEU A 240 17.28 -11.34 8.69
CA LEU A 240 18.30 -12.01 9.50
C LEU A 240 17.98 -13.49 9.63
N GLY A 241 18.92 -14.36 9.25
CA GLY A 241 18.72 -15.80 9.16
C GLY A 241 18.31 -16.53 10.45
N ALA A 242 18.29 -15.85 11.59
CA ALA A 242 17.81 -16.39 12.87
C ALA A 242 16.37 -15.94 13.20
N ILE A 243 15.74 -15.12 12.36
CA ILE A 243 14.45 -14.49 12.65
C ILE A 243 13.41 -14.94 11.62
N GLU A 244 12.32 -15.51 12.08
CA GLU A 244 11.16 -15.90 11.28
C GLU A 244 9.94 -14.99 11.52
N VAL A 245 9.96 -14.23 12.64
CA VAL A 245 8.96 -13.21 12.95
C VAL A 245 9.66 -11.95 13.44
N SER A 246 9.41 -10.81 12.81
CA SER A 246 9.92 -9.52 13.24
C SER A 246 8.80 -8.65 13.83
N ILE A 247 9.06 -8.00 14.95
CA ILE A 247 8.18 -7.08 15.64
C ILE A 247 8.95 -5.80 15.88
N VAL A 248 8.72 -4.79 15.03
CA VAL A 248 9.37 -3.48 15.14
C VAL A 248 8.33 -2.46 15.60
N TYR A 249 8.70 -1.61 16.55
CA TYR A 249 7.81 -0.59 17.04
C TYR A 249 8.51 0.75 17.31
N SER A 250 7.75 1.81 17.09
CA SER A 250 8.17 3.20 17.29
C SER A 250 7.36 3.84 18.40
N LEU A 251 8.06 4.56 19.28
CA LEU A 251 7.44 5.39 20.30
C LEU A 251 7.11 6.76 19.72
N ARG A 252 5.81 7.10 19.66
CA ARG A 252 5.33 8.37 19.12
C ARG A 252 4.70 9.23 20.21
N GLU A 253 4.45 10.48 19.92
CA GLU A 253 3.71 11.35 20.85
C GLU A 253 2.29 10.85 21.08
N ASP A 254 1.65 10.34 20.05
CA ASP A 254 0.27 9.85 20.03
C ASP A 254 0.09 8.38 20.44
N GLY A 255 1.19 7.63 20.73
CA GLY A 255 1.11 6.23 21.12
C GLY A 255 2.33 5.40 20.75
N ILE A 256 2.14 4.09 20.48
CA ILE A 256 3.21 3.20 20.00
C ILE A 256 2.73 2.52 18.72
N LYS A 257 3.46 2.74 17.63
CA LYS A 257 3.15 2.14 16.32
C LYS A 257 3.96 0.86 16.11
N PHE A 258 3.32 -0.17 15.57
CA PHE A 258 3.91 -1.49 15.32
C PHE A 258 3.89 -1.84 13.84
N SER A 259 4.95 -2.52 13.41
CA SER A 259 5.00 -3.32 12.19
C SER A 259 5.44 -4.73 12.53
N VAL A 260 4.67 -5.72 12.10
CA VAL A 260 4.92 -7.13 12.35
C VAL A 260 5.01 -7.86 11.02
N ARG A 261 5.99 -8.77 10.91
CA ARG A 261 6.19 -9.63 9.73
C ARG A 261 6.33 -11.08 10.17
N SER A 262 5.92 -12.01 9.33
CA SER A 262 6.07 -13.45 9.56
C SER A 262 6.43 -14.17 8.26
N GLU A 263 7.54 -14.91 8.28
CA GLU A 263 7.91 -15.87 7.22
C GLU A 263 7.26 -17.24 7.41
N ILE A 264 6.65 -17.48 8.57
CA ILE A 264 5.95 -18.72 8.90
C ILE A 264 4.44 -18.51 9.15
N PRO A 265 3.72 -17.90 8.19
CA PRO A 265 2.33 -17.44 8.40
C PRO A 265 1.34 -18.57 8.69
N GLN A 266 1.69 -19.81 8.37
CA GLN A 266 0.89 -20.99 8.68
C GLN A 266 0.96 -21.36 10.18
N SER A 267 2.07 -21.03 10.82
CA SER A 267 2.29 -21.27 12.25
C SER A 267 2.02 -20.01 13.08
N ILE A 268 2.47 -18.86 12.61
CA ILE A 268 2.31 -17.57 13.28
C ILE A 268 1.74 -16.55 12.27
N ASP A 269 0.43 -16.35 12.33
CA ASP A 269 -0.29 -15.34 11.55
C ASP A 269 -0.04 -13.96 12.19
N ALA A 270 0.65 -13.07 11.46
CA ALA A 270 1.03 -11.74 11.95
C ALA A 270 -0.20 -10.89 12.34
N GLY A 271 -1.29 -10.97 11.57
CA GLY A 271 -2.52 -10.24 11.86
C GLY A 271 -3.20 -10.70 13.15
N VAL A 272 -3.28 -12.01 13.35
CA VAL A 272 -3.85 -12.61 14.57
C VAL A 272 -2.96 -12.31 15.77
N LEU A 273 -1.64 -12.47 15.62
CA LEU A 273 -0.66 -12.19 16.66
C LEU A 273 -0.78 -10.75 17.15
N THR A 274 -0.73 -9.79 16.23
CA THR A 274 -0.78 -8.37 16.55
C THR A 274 -2.11 -7.98 17.22
N ARG A 275 -3.23 -8.45 16.68
CA ARG A 275 -4.57 -8.18 17.25
C ARG A 275 -4.69 -8.69 18.68
N LYS A 276 -4.22 -9.92 18.93
CA LYS A 276 -4.30 -10.50 20.28
C LYS A 276 -3.34 -9.84 21.27
N ALA A 277 -2.09 -9.58 20.87
CA ALA A 277 -1.08 -8.98 21.73
C ALA A 277 -1.47 -7.55 22.18
N LEU A 278 -2.11 -6.77 21.31
CA LEU A 278 -2.51 -5.40 21.57
C LEU A 278 -3.95 -5.27 22.14
N SER A 279 -4.66 -6.39 22.29
CA SER A 279 -6.02 -6.38 22.87
C SER A 279 -6.05 -5.72 24.24
N GLY A 280 -7.00 -4.80 24.44
CA GLY A 280 -7.21 -4.05 25.69
C GLY A 280 -6.29 -2.85 25.91
N ILE A 281 -5.29 -2.62 25.05
CA ILE A 281 -4.39 -1.47 25.12
C ILE A 281 -4.29 -0.69 23.81
N GLY A 282 -4.88 -1.23 22.75
CA GLY A 282 -4.81 -0.66 21.42
C GLY A 282 -5.52 -1.52 20.38
N SER A 283 -5.14 -1.36 19.14
CA SER A 283 -5.69 -2.09 17.99
C SER A 283 -4.56 -2.66 17.13
N GLY A 284 -4.88 -3.72 16.38
CA GLY A 284 -3.94 -4.31 15.44
C GLY A 284 -4.61 -5.33 14.53
N GLY A 285 -3.97 -5.61 13.41
CA GLY A 285 -4.45 -6.55 12.41
C GLY A 285 -3.67 -6.43 11.11
N GLY A 286 -4.08 -7.18 10.12
CA GLY A 286 -3.44 -7.27 8.81
C GLY A 286 -3.56 -8.65 8.22
N HIS A 287 -2.69 -8.94 7.26
CA HIS A 287 -2.57 -10.23 6.60
C HIS A 287 -1.75 -11.21 7.46
N LYS A 288 -1.68 -12.45 7.00
CA LYS A 288 -0.93 -13.51 7.70
C LYS A 288 0.58 -13.24 7.74
N GLU A 289 1.11 -12.64 6.66
CA GLU A 289 2.54 -12.34 6.50
C GLU A 289 2.92 -10.98 7.09
N MET A 290 1.96 -10.04 7.18
CA MET A 290 2.22 -8.68 7.63
C MET A 290 1.05 -8.08 8.39
N ALA A 291 1.36 -7.33 9.44
CA ALA A 291 0.37 -6.63 10.25
C ALA A 291 0.90 -5.29 10.75
N GLY A 292 -0.04 -4.39 11.00
CA GLY A 292 0.19 -3.15 11.72
C GLY A 292 -0.54 -3.16 13.05
N GLY A 293 -0.05 -2.36 13.98
CA GLY A 293 -0.70 -2.19 15.27
C GLY A 293 -0.44 -0.82 15.87
N PHE A 294 -1.31 -0.45 16.80
CA PHE A 294 -1.19 0.82 17.52
C PHE A 294 -1.64 0.65 18.96
N VAL A 295 -0.81 1.11 19.90
CA VAL A 295 -1.12 1.20 21.31
C VAL A 295 -1.53 2.63 21.62
N ASN A 296 -2.67 2.80 22.31
CA ASN A 296 -3.23 4.10 22.63
C ASN A 296 -2.31 4.92 23.55
N PRO A 297 -2.35 6.26 23.45
CA PRO A 297 -1.44 7.15 24.19
C PRO A 297 -1.52 6.98 25.72
N GLU A 298 -2.68 6.61 26.25
CA GLU A 298 -2.89 6.39 27.70
C GLU A 298 -2.04 5.25 28.27
N TYR A 299 -1.60 4.30 27.44
CA TYR A 299 -0.75 3.17 27.84
C TYR A 299 0.73 3.37 27.52
N LYS A 300 1.08 4.37 26.71
CA LYS A 300 2.44 4.59 26.20
C LYS A 300 3.48 4.70 27.33
N ASP A 301 3.18 5.51 28.34
CA ASP A 301 4.11 5.81 29.43
C ASP A 301 4.11 4.74 30.53
N THR A 302 3.15 3.84 30.51
CA THR A 302 3.00 2.76 31.48
C THR A 302 3.55 1.42 31.00
N LEU A 303 3.72 1.26 29.67
CA LEU A 303 4.23 0.02 29.05
C LEU A 303 5.74 0.09 28.84
N GLU A 304 6.48 -0.67 29.61
CA GLU A 304 7.89 -0.87 29.34
C GLU A 304 8.11 -1.86 28.19
N ALA A 305 9.27 -1.75 27.51
CA ALA A 305 9.61 -2.61 26.37
C ALA A 305 9.44 -4.11 26.67
N HIS A 306 9.82 -4.55 27.87
CA HIS A 306 9.71 -5.96 28.25
C HIS A 306 8.25 -6.44 28.42
N GLU A 307 7.31 -5.55 28.74
CA GLU A 307 5.91 -5.91 28.84
C GLU A 307 5.28 -6.09 27.47
N ILE A 308 5.68 -5.25 26.50
CA ILE A 308 5.32 -5.42 25.08
C ILE A 308 5.84 -6.78 24.59
N GLU A 309 7.13 -7.06 24.79
CA GLU A 309 7.76 -8.33 24.40
C GLU A 309 7.01 -9.53 25.01
N LYS A 310 6.71 -9.49 26.30
CA LYS A 310 5.95 -10.55 26.99
C LYS A 310 4.56 -10.77 26.41
N ARG A 311 3.82 -9.70 26.05
CA ARG A 311 2.50 -9.85 25.47
C ARG A 311 2.54 -10.62 24.15
N PHE A 312 3.45 -10.26 23.26
CA PHE A 312 3.62 -10.97 22.00
C PHE A 312 4.09 -12.42 22.20
N LEU A 313 5.08 -12.65 23.05
CA LEU A 313 5.59 -13.99 23.34
C LEU A 313 4.54 -14.91 23.98
N ALA A 314 3.72 -14.41 24.89
CA ALA A 314 2.63 -15.18 25.50
C ALA A 314 1.59 -15.64 24.45
N ILE A 315 1.32 -14.81 23.43
CA ILE A 315 0.44 -15.21 22.33
C ILE A 315 1.11 -16.30 21.47
N VAL A 316 2.40 -16.15 21.16
CA VAL A 316 3.14 -17.17 20.40
C VAL A 316 3.16 -18.51 21.12
N GLU A 317 3.40 -18.53 22.43
CA GLU A 317 3.34 -19.75 23.24
C GLU A 317 1.92 -20.38 23.24
N SER A 318 0.88 -19.58 23.15
CA SER A 318 -0.51 -20.08 23.12
C SER A 318 -0.93 -20.64 21.75
N ILE A 319 -0.16 -20.38 20.70
CA ILE A 319 -0.41 -20.83 19.33
C ILE A 319 0.41 -22.12 19.02
N LYS A 320 1.59 -22.27 19.65
CA LYS A 320 2.39 -23.51 19.60
C LYS A 320 1.70 -24.62 20.39
#